data_af71ed11af4074c6748fe46fffa03e5b
#
_entry.id   af71ed11af4074c6748fe46fffa03e5b
#
_cell.length_a   1.000
_cell.length_b   1.000
_cell.length_c   1.000
_cell.angle_alpha   90.00
_cell.angle_beta   90.00
_cell.angle_gamma   90.00
#
_symmetry.space_group_name_H-M   'P 1'
#
loop_
_entity.id
_entity.type
_entity.pdbx_description
1 polymer ?
#
loop_
_entity_poly.entity_id
_entity_poly.type
_entity_poly.pdbx_seq_one_letter_code
_entity_poly.pdbx_strand_id
1 'polypeptide(L)'
;MQIKDIKEETIIKISFPDETEIENDIQRVMLSTHYLIEYLLDIGLDSLEVYRTVMYMGLNRFMSSQKDLEAARQEAQIYLDEALNGEILERKKLQEYSGEHPDFFSTFIDPKLPPTKQ
;
A
#
# COMPACT_ATOMS: atom_id res chain seq x y z
N MET A 1 23.58 11.21 -1.60
CA MET A 1 23.11 12.36 -0.82
C MET A 1 22.78 11.93 0.59
N GLN A 2 23.28 12.66 1.56
CA GLN A 2 22.94 12.40 2.95
C GLN A 2 21.69 13.18 3.31
N ILE A 3 20.89 12.63 4.22
CA ILE A 3 19.65 13.28 4.62
C ILE A 3 19.87 14.68 5.17
N LYS A 4 20.94 14.87 5.94
CA LYS A 4 21.27 16.18 6.52
C LYS A 4 21.61 17.25 5.48
N ASP A 5 21.90 16.83 4.26
CA ASP A 5 22.22 17.75 3.16
C ASP A 5 20.97 18.16 2.38
N ILE A 6 19.83 17.57 2.68
CA ILE A 6 18.58 17.93 2.03
C ILE A 6 18.03 19.18 2.67
N LYS A 7 17.90 20.21 1.87
CA LYS A 7 17.31 21.45 2.34
C LYS A 7 15.81 21.28 2.55
N GLU A 8 15.28 22.03 3.50
CA GLU A 8 13.87 21.91 3.84
C GLU A 8 12.96 22.11 2.63
N GLU A 9 13.29 23.05 1.77
CA GLU A 9 12.49 23.32 0.57
C GLU A 9 12.56 22.22 -0.48
N THR A 10 13.52 21.29 -0.37
CA THR A 10 13.63 20.16 -1.30
C THR A 10 12.98 18.90 -0.76
N ILE A 11 12.54 18.93 0.48
CA ILE A 11 11.88 17.79 1.09
C ILE A 11 10.39 17.83 0.72
N ILE A 12 9.87 16.70 0.27
CA ILE A 12 8.44 16.62 -0.02
C ILE A 12 7.68 16.73 1.30
N LYS A 13 6.85 17.73 1.42
CA LYS A 13 6.01 17.91 2.60
C LYS A 13 4.67 17.25 2.35
N ILE A 14 4.32 16.36 3.25
CA ILE A 14 3.03 15.69 3.18
C ILE A 14 2.10 16.41 4.13
N SER A 15 1.09 17.04 3.56
CA SER A 15 0.07 17.77 4.32
C SER A 15 -1.20 16.96 4.35
N PHE A 16 -1.87 16.97 5.48
CA PHE A 16 -3.15 16.32 5.61
C PHE A 16 -4.27 17.36 5.49
N PRO A 17 -5.46 16.94 5.02
CA PRO A 17 -6.62 17.84 5.05
C PRO A 17 -6.86 18.35 6.46
N ASP A 18 -7.39 19.57 6.57
CA ASP A 18 -7.58 20.24 7.85
C ASP A 18 -8.43 19.44 8.84
N GLU A 19 -9.34 18.64 8.33
CA GLU A 19 -10.24 17.84 9.16
C GLU A 19 -9.68 16.46 9.51
N THR A 20 -8.45 16.17 9.07
CA THR A 20 -7.85 14.88 9.37
C THR A 20 -7.37 14.84 10.80
N GLU A 21 -7.89 13.88 11.55
CA GLU A 21 -7.43 13.61 12.90
C GLU A 21 -6.39 12.51 12.89
N ILE A 22 -5.24 12.78 13.47
CA ILE A 22 -4.18 11.81 13.57
C ILE A 22 -4.02 11.42 15.03
N GLU A 23 -4.46 10.21 15.35
CA GLU A 23 -4.52 9.76 16.74
C GLU A 23 -3.22 9.12 17.21
N ASN A 24 -2.43 8.54 16.29
CA ASN A 24 -1.20 7.86 16.66
C ASN A 24 -0.23 7.81 15.49
N ASP A 25 0.98 7.31 15.78
CA ASP A 25 2.04 7.24 14.78
C ASP A 25 1.71 6.27 13.64
N ILE A 26 1.04 5.18 13.94
CA ILE A 26 0.66 4.19 12.91
C ILE A 26 -0.26 4.86 11.89
N GLN A 27 -1.25 5.59 12.36
CA GLN A 27 -2.16 6.30 11.48
C GLN A 27 -1.41 7.35 10.65
N ARG A 28 -0.45 8.03 11.27
CA ARG A 28 0.38 9.01 10.55
C ARG A 28 1.16 8.34 9.42
N VAL A 29 1.77 7.18 9.69
CA VAL A 29 2.49 6.44 8.65
C VAL A 29 1.55 6.02 7.53
N MET A 30 0.38 5.49 7.87
CA MET A 30 -0.59 5.04 6.88
C MET A 30 -1.05 6.18 5.98
N LEU A 31 -1.42 7.30 6.57
CA LEU A 31 -1.90 8.45 5.80
C LEU A 31 -0.78 9.06 4.96
N SER A 32 0.42 9.19 5.51
CA SER A 32 1.56 9.72 4.77
C SER A 32 1.89 8.86 3.57
N THR A 33 1.89 7.54 3.76
CA THR A 33 2.16 6.60 2.69
C THR A 33 1.07 6.67 1.62
N HIS A 34 -0.18 6.73 2.04
CA HIS A 34 -1.30 6.86 1.11
C HIS A 34 -1.16 8.10 0.23
N TYR A 35 -0.92 9.25 0.83
CA TYR A 35 -0.81 10.50 0.07
C TYR A 35 0.42 10.52 -0.84
N LEU A 36 1.51 9.91 -0.40
CA LEU A 36 2.69 9.80 -1.25
C LEU A 36 2.38 8.94 -2.48
N ILE A 37 1.75 7.81 -2.28
CA ILE A 37 1.37 6.93 -3.38
C ILE A 37 0.43 7.67 -4.34
N GLU A 38 -0.59 8.34 -3.83
CA GLU A 38 -1.52 9.10 -4.65
C GLU A 38 -0.80 10.18 -5.47
N TYR A 39 0.15 10.88 -4.86
CA TYR A 39 0.94 11.86 -5.56
C TYR A 39 1.71 11.24 -6.73
N LEU A 40 2.36 10.10 -6.49
CA LEU A 40 3.15 9.44 -7.52
C LEU A 40 2.28 8.94 -8.67
N LEU A 41 1.08 8.47 -8.37
CA LEU A 41 0.13 8.08 -9.41
C LEU A 41 -0.37 9.28 -10.20
N ASP A 42 -0.60 10.39 -9.53
CA ASP A 42 -1.09 11.61 -10.18
C ASP A 42 -0.08 12.19 -11.16
N ILE A 43 1.21 12.06 -10.90
CA ILE A 43 2.24 12.51 -11.83
C ILE A 43 2.50 11.50 -12.95
N GLY A 44 1.76 10.42 -13.00
CA GLY A 44 1.74 9.51 -14.14
C GLY A 44 2.62 8.27 -14.04
N LEU A 45 3.12 7.94 -12.85
CA LEU A 45 3.90 6.72 -12.70
C LEU A 45 2.99 5.50 -12.74
N ASP A 46 3.53 4.39 -13.24
CA ASP A 46 2.79 3.13 -13.30
C ASP A 46 2.45 2.65 -11.89
N SER A 47 1.18 2.35 -11.66
CA SER A 47 0.70 2.00 -10.33
C SER A 47 1.38 0.76 -9.76
N LEU A 48 1.55 -0.27 -10.58
CA LEU A 48 2.14 -1.52 -10.11
C LEU A 48 3.62 -1.32 -9.74
N GLU A 49 4.33 -0.51 -10.51
CA GLU A 49 5.71 -0.18 -10.20
C GLU A 49 5.81 0.60 -8.89
N VAL A 50 4.89 1.54 -8.66
CA VAL A 50 4.86 2.28 -7.40
C VAL A 50 4.64 1.34 -6.22
N TYR A 51 3.64 0.47 -6.32
CA TYR A 51 3.33 -0.45 -5.22
C TYR A 51 4.48 -1.42 -4.94
N ARG A 52 5.08 -1.98 -5.97
CA ARG A 52 6.20 -2.90 -5.82
C ARG A 52 7.41 -2.22 -5.18
N THR A 53 7.69 -1.00 -5.60
CA THR A 53 8.84 -0.26 -5.08
C THR A 53 8.63 0.12 -3.62
N VAL A 54 7.46 0.61 -3.28
CA VAL A 54 7.14 0.96 -1.88
C VAL A 54 7.24 -0.27 -0.99
N MET A 55 6.70 -1.38 -1.46
CA MET A 55 6.77 -2.63 -0.71
C MET A 55 8.21 -3.09 -0.51
N TYR A 56 9.00 -3.08 -1.57
CA TYR A 56 10.40 -3.49 -1.50
C TYR A 56 11.19 -2.62 -0.54
N MET A 57 11.02 -1.31 -0.65
CA MET A 57 11.73 -0.38 0.23
C MET A 57 11.35 -0.60 1.69
N GLY A 58 10.08 -0.81 1.96
CA GLY A 58 9.61 -1.09 3.31
C GLY A 58 10.22 -2.36 3.87
N LEU A 59 10.19 -3.43 3.09
CA LEU A 59 10.78 -4.70 3.48
C LEU A 59 12.30 -4.58 3.71
N ASN A 60 12.98 -3.90 2.81
CA ASN A 60 14.43 -3.72 2.91
C ASN A 60 14.79 -2.96 4.18
N ARG A 61 14.09 -1.87 4.46
CA ARG A 61 14.32 -1.09 5.67
C ARG A 61 14.01 -1.89 6.92
N PHE A 62 12.93 -2.65 6.89
CA PHE A 62 12.57 -3.50 8.02
C PHE A 62 13.67 -4.52 8.31
N MET A 63 14.13 -5.22 7.27
CA MET A 63 15.20 -6.22 7.43
C MET A 63 16.48 -5.58 7.96
N SER A 64 16.84 -4.40 7.45
CA SER A 64 18.05 -3.70 7.88
C SER A 64 17.99 -3.29 9.35
N SER A 65 16.80 -3.11 9.90
CA SER A 65 16.63 -2.70 11.29
C SER A 65 16.67 -3.87 12.28
N GLN A 66 16.70 -5.12 11.79
CA GLN A 66 16.58 -6.29 12.64
C GLN A 66 17.90 -7.02 12.78
N LYS A 67 18.17 -7.51 13.99
CA LYS A 67 19.38 -8.30 14.24
C LYS A 67 19.20 -9.75 13.82
N ASP A 68 18.01 -10.30 14.07
CA ASP A 68 17.69 -11.68 13.74
C ASP A 68 16.87 -11.68 12.46
N LEU A 69 17.53 -11.99 11.35
CA LEU A 69 16.89 -11.97 10.05
C LEU A 69 15.82 -13.06 9.88
N GLU A 70 16.01 -14.19 10.53
CA GLU A 70 15.01 -15.26 10.45
C GLU A 70 13.73 -14.87 11.19
N ALA A 71 13.86 -14.27 12.36
CA ALA A 71 12.70 -13.75 13.08
C ALA A 71 12.01 -12.65 12.29
N ALA A 72 12.79 -11.78 11.64
CA ALA A 72 12.24 -10.73 10.80
C ALA A 72 11.47 -11.30 9.62
N ARG A 73 11.99 -12.37 9.00
CA ARG A 73 11.31 -13.04 7.89
C ARG A 73 9.98 -13.62 8.34
N GLN A 74 9.96 -14.23 9.52
CA GLN A 74 8.72 -14.80 10.07
C GLN A 74 7.68 -13.70 10.33
N GLU A 75 8.12 -12.58 10.87
CA GLU A 75 7.22 -11.46 11.12
C GLU A 75 6.67 -10.89 9.81
N ALA A 76 7.52 -10.70 8.82
CA ALA A 76 7.09 -10.22 7.51
C ALA A 76 6.08 -11.17 6.87
N GLN A 77 6.25 -12.48 7.08
CA GLN A 77 5.32 -13.47 6.57
C GLN A 77 3.94 -13.31 7.21
N ILE A 78 3.88 -12.96 8.48
CA ILE A 78 2.60 -12.71 9.16
C ILE A 78 1.88 -11.55 8.48
N TYR A 79 2.59 -10.46 8.20
CA TYR A 79 1.97 -9.31 7.54
C TYR A 79 1.51 -9.64 6.13
N LEU A 80 2.30 -10.43 5.41
CA LEU A 80 1.89 -10.88 4.08
C LEU A 80 0.60 -11.71 4.14
N ASP A 81 0.54 -12.63 5.10
CA ASP A 81 -0.64 -13.48 5.25
C ASP A 81 -1.87 -12.67 5.64
N GLU A 82 -1.72 -11.69 6.51
CA GLU A 82 -2.82 -10.80 6.87
C GLU A 82 -3.32 -10.00 5.68
N ALA A 83 -2.40 -9.46 4.89
CA ALA A 83 -2.77 -8.69 3.70
C ALA A 83 -3.50 -9.58 2.68
N LEU A 84 -2.99 -10.78 2.47
CA LEU A 84 -3.61 -11.74 1.56
C LEU A 84 -5.01 -12.12 2.01
N ASN A 85 -5.16 -12.45 3.30
CA ASN A 85 -6.45 -12.87 3.84
C ASN A 85 -7.46 -11.71 3.77
N GLY A 86 -7.02 -10.49 4.02
CA GLY A 86 -7.88 -9.33 3.90
C GLY A 86 -8.38 -9.14 2.48
N GLU A 87 -7.50 -9.32 1.50
CA GLU A 87 -7.88 -9.19 0.09
C GLU A 87 -8.82 -10.31 -0.35
N ILE A 88 -8.56 -11.53 0.10
CA ILE A 88 -9.46 -12.66 -0.18
C ILE A 88 -10.86 -12.37 0.36
N LEU A 89 -10.94 -11.86 1.58
CA LEU A 89 -12.22 -11.53 2.18
C LEU A 89 -12.95 -10.43 1.41
N GLU A 90 -12.23 -9.39 0.99
CA GLU A 90 -12.84 -8.30 0.21
C GLU A 90 -13.37 -8.80 -1.13
N ARG A 91 -12.61 -9.64 -1.82
CA ARG A 91 -13.05 -10.22 -3.08
C ARG A 91 -14.28 -11.10 -2.91
N LYS A 92 -14.34 -11.82 -1.80
CA LYS A 92 -15.49 -12.66 -1.48
C LYS A 92 -16.74 -11.82 -1.27
N LYS A 93 -16.62 -10.70 -0.56
CA LYS A 93 -17.72 -9.76 -0.38
C LYS A 93 -18.20 -9.19 -1.71
N LEU A 94 -17.27 -8.86 -2.61
CA LEU A 94 -17.63 -8.36 -3.94
C LEU A 94 -18.35 -9.41 -4.77
N GLN A 95 -17.94 -10.68 -4.66
CA GLN A 95 -18.63 -11.76 -5.35
C GLN A 95 -20.05 -11.95 -4.83
N GLU A 96 -20.24 -11.89 -3.52
CA GLU A 96 -21.57 -11.96 -2.91
C GLU A 96 -22.44 -10.81 -3.38
N TYR A 97 -21.86 -9.60 -3.37
CA TYR A 97 -22.58 -8.42 -3.86
C TYR A 97 -22.94 -8.57 -5.35
N SER A 98 -22.01 -9.05 -6.15
CA SER A 98 -22.26 -9.22 -7.59
C SER A 98 -23.25 -10.32 -7.90
N GLY A 99 -23.42 -11.30 -7.00
CA GLY A 99 -24.47 -12.29 -7.09
C GLY A 99 -25.85 -11.67 -7.00
N GLU A 100 -25.98 -10.62 -6.19
CA GLU A 100 -27.20 -9.83 -6.07
C GLU A 100 -27.25 -8.70 -7.11
N HIS A 101 -26.08 -8.24 -7.54
CA HIS A 101 -25.91 -7.10 -8.45
C HIS A 101 -24.89 -7.45 -9.54
N PRO A 102 -25.26 -8.29 -10.51
CA PRO A 102 -24.30 -8.77 -11.52
C PRO A 102 -23.62 -7.65 -12.30
N ASP A 103 -24.35 -6.57 -12.58
CA ASP A 103 -23.79 -5.44 -13.33
C ASP A 103 -22.71 -4.71 -12.54
N PHE A 104 -22.84 -4.67 -11.22
CA PHE A 104 -21.84 -4.07 -10.37
C PHE A 104 -20.51 -4.81 -10.51
N PHE A 105 -20.53 -6.14 -10.44
CA PHE A 105 -19.32 -6.93 -10.53
C PHE A 105 -18.61 -6.74 -11.87
N SER A 106 -19.37 -6.76 -12.96
CA SER A 106 -18.79 -6.58 -14.28
C SER A 106 -18.21 -5.19 -14.50
N THR A 107 -18.66 -4.20 -13.73
CA THR A 107 -18.11 -2.86 -13.79
C THR A 107 -16.72 -2.78 -13.16
N PHE A 108 -16.48 -3.54 -12.11
CA PHE A 108 -15.21 -3.49 -11.37
C PHE A 108 -14.17 -4.42 -11.91
N ILE A 109 -14.56 -5.56 -12.44
CA ILE A 109 -13.64 -6.58 -12.90
C ILE A 109 -13.87 -6.80 -14.38
N ASP A 110 -12.87 -6.40 -15.19
CA ASP A 110 -12.93 -6.66 -16.61
C ASP A 110 -12.77 -8.17 -16.84
N PRO A 111 -13.80 -8.82 -17.38
CA PRO A 111 -13.74 -10.27 -17.58
C PRO A 111 -12.69 -10.70 -18.58
N LYS A 112 -12.16 -9.77 -19.36
CA LYS A 112 -11.09 -10.05 -20.32
C LYS A 112 -9.73 -10.10 -19.66
N LEU A 113 -9.58 -9.55 -18.47
CA LEU A 113 -8.33 -9.59 -17.75
C LEU A 113 -8.17 -10.94 -17.08
N PRO A 114 -7.03 -11.63 -17.32
CA PRO A 114 -6.80 -12.88 -16.63
C PRO A 114 -6.66 -12.64 -15.12
N PRO A 115 -7.47 -13.29 -14.30
CA PRO A 115 -7.44 -13.03 -12.85
C PRO A 115 -6.16 -13.46 -12.19
N THR A 116 -5.40 -14.32 -12.84
CA THR A 116 -4.15 -14.85 -12.30
C THR A 116 -2.96 -13.95 -12.55
N LYS A 117 -3.14 -12.87 -13.26
CA LYS A 117 -2.04 -11.96 -13.56
C LYS A 117 -1.70 -11.02 -12.44
N GLN A 118 -2.27 -11.22 -11.34
CA GLN A 118 -2.01 -10.38 -10.17
C GLN A 118 -1.01 -10.99 -9.25
#